data_a81486755280e5810f11ef736a8b289c
#
_entry.id   a81486755280e5810f11ef736a8b289c
#
_cell.length_a   1.000
_cell.length_b   1.000
_cell.length_c   1.000
_cell.angle_alpha   90.00
_cell.angle_beta   90.00
_cell.angle_gamma   90.00
#
_symmetry.space_group_name_H-M   'P 1'
#
loop_
_entity.id
_entity.type
_entity.pdbx_description
1 polymer ?
#
loop_
_entity_poly.entity_id
_entity_poly.type
_entity_poly.pdbx_seq_one_letter_code
_entity_poly.pdbx_strand_id
1 'polypeptide(L)'
;MIKKISIVGARGYVAEELIKIILRHNEFKLGFIGSHSHGGELVDEIFPALAGQNIKFENIQPENIKNFLSEIYVLAVPNGIAKKYVRALKNTPCKIIDLSYDMRFDNEWVYGLTEKNRPLIRAASKVSNPGCYATGAQLGLAPLLEKLAENPVIFGVSGYSGTGRTPSDKNNPKYLYENFLPYQMTEHGHEVEISHHLGRDVNFIPHVAPHFRGISLTIHFRLNSQLSASKLLSLFKHYYAQEVLVKVSASIPEVQKTAHTPNVNIGGFKMSKRDPNRGVFVVTLDNLLKGAASQAMQNINLMFNMPELNGIME
;
A
#
# COMPACT_ATOMS: atom_id res chain seq x y z
N MET A 1 11.36 -26.02 -6.24
CA MET A 1 12.09 -25.59 -4.99
C MET A 1 11.31 -24.42 -4.41
N ILE A 2 11.08 -24.44 -3.09
CA ILE A 2 10.44 -23.34 -2.36
C ILE A 2 11.39 -22.14 -2.36
N LYS A 3 10.91 -20.98 -2.78
CA LYS A 3 11.70 -19.74 -2.88
C LYS A 3 11.73 -18.98 -1.57
N LYS A 4 12.79 -18.21 -1.32
CA LYS A 4 12.93 -17.40 -0.10
C LYS A 4 12.55 -15.93 -0.36
N ILE A 5 11.77 -15.38 0.55
CA ILE A 5 11.52 -13.94 0.66
C ILE A 5 12.26 -13.43 1.88
N SER A 6 13.16 -12.48 1.70
CA SER A 6 13.88 -11.84 2.81
C SER A 6 13.45 -10.38 2.96
N ILE A 7 13.34 -9.90 4.19
CA ILE A 7 12.86 -8.57 4.52
C ILE A 7 13.95 -7.78 5.21
N VAL A 8 14.28 -6.62 4.67
CA VAL A 8 15.24 -5.66 5.25
C VAL A 8 14.45 -4.50 5.88
N GLY A 9 14.78 -4.14 7.12
CA GLY A 9 14.04 -3.10 7.87
C GLY A 9 12.75 -3.62 8.52
N ALA A 10 12.75 -4.85 8.97
CA ALA A 10 11.57 -5.64 9.32
C ALA A 10 10.92 -5.30 10.68
N ARG A 11 11.18 -4.14 11.31
CA ARG A 11 10.59 -3.77 12.61
C ARG A 11 9.22 -3.08 12.52
N GLY A 12 8.75 -2.76 11.33
CA GLY A 12 7.51 -2.03 11.09
C GLY A 12 6.26 -2.90 11.07
N TYR A 13 5.08 -2.31 11.23
CA TYR A 13 3.78 -3.00 11.13
C TYR A 13 3.59 -3.70 9.77
N VAL A 14 4.05 -3.09 8.69
CA VAL A 14 3.94 -3.68 7.34
C VAL A 14 4.77 -4.96 7.24
N ALA A 15 5.97 -4.98 7.82
CA ALA A 15 6.81 -6.18 7.85
C ALA A 15 6.17 -7.30 8.67
N GLU A 16 5.54 -6.98 9.80
CA GLU A 16 4.77 -7.94 10.59
C GLU A 16 3.65 -8.60 9.77
N GLU A 17 2.83 -7.80 9.08
CA GLU A 17 1.76 -8.33 8.22
C GLU A 17 2.33 -9.17 7.04
N LEU A 18 3.42 -8.72 6.44
CA LEU A 18 4.05 -9.46 5.34
C LEU A 18 4.63 -10.80 5.83
N ILE A 19 5.25 -10.86 7.01
CA ILE A 19 5.72 -12.11 7.62
C ILE A 19 4.55 -13.07 7.81
N LYS A 20 3.42 -12.62 8.35
CA LYS A 20 2.21 -13.45 8.51
C LYS A 20 1.72 -14.03 7.17
N ILE A 21 1.76 -13.23 6.10
CA ILE A 21 1.38 -13.69 4.76
C ILE A 21 2.39 -14.74 4.24
N ILE A 22 3.69 -14.50 4.39
CA ILE A 22 4.73 -15.42 3.94
C ILE A 22 4.65 -16.77 4.68
N LEU A 23 4.41 -16.77 5.99
CA LEU A 23 4.29 -17.99 6.79
C LEU A 23 3.12 -18.89 6.37
N ARG A 24 2.09 -18.33 5.74
CA ARG A 24 0.95 -19.08 5.19
C ARG A 24 1.11 -19.45 3.72
N HIS A 25 2.16 -18.94 3.06
CA HIS A 25 2.32 -19.09 1.62
C HIS A 25 2.89 -20.47 1.25
N ASN A 26 2.27 -21.16 0.27
CA ASN A 26 2.65 -22.52 -0.10
C ASN A 26 3.93 -22.60 -0.94
N GLU A 27 4.27 -21.55 -1.70
CA GLU A 27 5.38 -21.51 -2.67
C GLU A 27 6.58 -20.72 -2.16
N PHE A 28 6.40 -19.89 -1.15
CA PHE A 28 7.44 -19.10 -0.52
C PHE A 28 7.66 -19.51 0.93
N LYS A 29 8.90 -19.34 1.38
CA LYS A 29 9.26 -19.37 2.79
C LYS A 29 10.00 -18.10 3.18
N LEU A 30 9.94 -17.77 4.46
CA LEU A 30 10.72 -16.69 5.02
C LEU A 30 12.22 -17.03 4.90
N GLY A 31 12.97 -16.10 4.33
CA GLY A 31 14.43 -16.12 4.34
C GLY A 31 14.96 -15.54 5.65
N PHE A 32 15.77 -14.51 5.57
CA PHE A 32 16.14 -13.73 6.75
C PHE A 32 15.18 -12.54 6.93
N ILE A 33 15.13 -12.01 8.13
CA ILE A 33 14.53 -10.73 8.47
C ILE A 33 15.59 -9.82 9.09
N GLY A 34 15.89 -8.73 8.40
CA GLY A 34 16.93 -7.81 8.79
C GLY A 34 16.43 -6.64 9.61
N SER A 35 17.09 -6.37 10.74
CA SER A 35 16.92 -5.15 11.52
C SER A 35 18.26 -4.62 11.96
N HIS A 36 18.52 -3.35 11.75
CA HIS A 36 19.74 -2.70 12.24
C HIS A 36 19.76 -2.58 13.76
N SER A 37 18.62 -2.38 14.40
CA SER A 37 18.51 -2.08 15.84
C SER A 37 18.20 -3.30 16.71
N HIS A 38 17.76 -4.42 16.13
CA HIS A 38 17.29 -5.62 16.86
C HIS A 38 18.01 -6.90 16.42
N GLY A 39 19.22 -6.78 15.85
CA GLY A 39 20.01 -7.94 15.44
C GLY A 39 20.26 -8.90 16.60
N GLY A 40 19.88 -10.18 16.44
CA GLY A 40 19.98 -11.22 17.45
C GLY A 40 18.77 -11.40 18.36
N GLU A 41 17.84 -10.43 18.43
CA GLU A 41 16.60 -10.52 19.21
C GLU A 41 15.60 -11.45 18.53
N LEU A 42 14.70 -12.05 19.32
CA LEU A 42 13.60 -12.85 18.81
C LEU A 42 12.51 -11.92 18.23
N VAL A 43 11.90 -12.36 17.14
CA VAL A 43 10.85 -11.59 16.44
C VAL A 43 9.60 -11.42 17.28
N ASP A 44 9.27 -12.39 18.13
CA ASP A 44 8.12 -12.36 19.02
C ASP A 44 8.24 -11.33 20.16
N GLU A 45 9.45 -10.91 20.53
CA GLU A 45 9.67 -9.78 21.44
C GLU A 45 9.16 -8.46 20.86
N ILE A 46 9.21 -8.31 19.54
CA ILE A 46 8.74 -7.12 18.80
C ILE A 46 7.30 -7.31 18.27
N PHE A 47 6.98 -8.53 17.85
CA PHE A 47 5.70 -8.92 17.25
C PHE A 47 5.08 -10.09 18.01
N PRO A 48 4.39 -9.87 19.13
CA PRO A 48 3.80 -10.93 19.92
C PRO A 48 2.86 -11.86 19.11
N ALA A 49 2.27 -11.37 18.04
CA ALA A 49 1.44 -12.16 17.13
C ALA A 49 2.23 -13.23 16.33
N LEU A 50 3.58 -13.23 16.39
CA LEU A 50 4.46 -14.23 15.78
C LEU A 50 5.11 -15.14 16.84
N ALA A 51 4.56 -15.20 18.06
CA ALA A 51 5.06 -16.04 19.12
C ALA A 51 5.16 -17.52 18.70
N GLY A 52 6.24 -18.18 19.13
CA GLY A 52 6.50 -19.59 18.84
C GLY A 52 7.14 -19.86 17.46
N GLN A 53 7.40 -18.85 16.64
CA GLN A 53 8.06 -19.05 15.34
C GLN A 53 9.59 -19.20 15.45
N ASN A 54 10.18 -18.88 16.61
CA ASN A 54 11.64 -18.95 16.85
C ASN A 54 12.49 -18.24 15.78
N ILE A 55 11.96 -17.15 15.22
CA ILE A 55 12.64 -16.36 14.19
C ILE A 55 13.45 -15.26 14.88
N LYS A 56 14.70 -15.05 14.44
CA LYS A 56 15.56 -13.97 14.94
C LYS A 56 15.80 -12.91 13.88
N PHE A 57 15.97 -11.69 14.33
CA PHE A 57 16.45 -10.61 13.47
C PHE A 57 17.94 -10.78 13.17
N GLU A 58 18.30 -10.62 11.90
CA GLU A 58 19.69 -10.56 11.44
C GLU A 58 20.14 -9.09 11.38
N ASN A 59 21.41 -8.85 11.71
CA ASN A 59 22.01 -7.52 11.53
C ASN A 59 22.44 -7.34 10.07
N ILE A 60 21.54 -6.83 9.24
CA ILE A 60 21.74 -6.65 7.81
C ILE A 60 22.06 -5.19 7.51
N GLN A 61 23.23 -4.98 6.90
CA GLN A 61 23.71 -3.71 6.39
C GLN A 61 23.88 -3.79 4.87
N PRO A 62 23.92 -2.65 4.15
CA PRO A 62 24.21 -2.68 2.71
C PRO A 62 25.50 -3.43 2.36
N GLU A 63 26.52 -3.34 3.22
CA GLU A 63 27.85 -3.91 3.00
C GLU A 63 27.85 -5.44 3.07
N ASN A 64 26.98 -6.03 3.88
CA ASN A 64 26.96 -7.48 4.11
C ASN A 64 25.76 -8.21 3.47
N ILE A 65 24.79 -7.49 2.88
CA ILE A 65 23.55 -8.09 2.37
C ILE A 65 23.79 -9.18 1.31
N LYS A 66 24.86 -9.07 0.53
CA LYS A 66 25.24 -10.09 -0.48
C LYS A 66 25.59 -11.45 0.11
N ASN A 67 25.93 -11.52 1.39
CA ASN A 67 26.23 -12.77 2.09
C ASN A 67 24.96 -13.55 2.46
N PHE A 68 23.78 -12.92 2.31
CA PHE A 68 22.48 -13.47 2.67
C PHE A 68 21.65 -13.70 1.40
N LEU A 69 21.83 -14.85 0.76
CA LEU A 69 21.18 -15.14 -0.52
C LEU A 69 19.67 -15.34 -0.39
N SER A 70 18.92 -14.66 -1.25
CA SER A 70 17.48 -14.76 -1.36
C SER A 70 17.03 -14.55 -2.80
N GLU A 71 15.93 -15.17 -3.20
CA GLU A 71 15.36 -14.98 -4.54
C GLU A 71 14.69 -13.60 -4.69
N ILE A 72 14.21 -13.05 -3.57
CA ILE A 72 13.68 -11.69 -3.54
C ILE A 72 13.98 -11.00 -2.20
N TYR A 73 14.33 -9.73 -2.28
CA TYR A 73 14.49 -8.83 -1.13
C TYR A 73 13.35 -7.82 -1.08
N VAL A 74 12.71 -7.74 0.07
CA VAL A 74 11.72 -6.71 0.39
C VAL A 74 12.41 -5.62 1.21
N LEU A 75 12.48 -4.41 0.68
CA LEU A 75 13.05 -3.26 1.36
C LEU A 75 11.94 -2.51 2.12
N ALA A 76 11.81 -2.78 3.41
CA ALA A 76 10.86 -2.13 4.32
C ALA A 76 11.57 -1.10 5.22
N VAL A 77 12.54 -0.40 4.65
CA VAL A 77 13.40 0.57 5.32
C VAL A 77 12.81 1.98 5.29
N PRO A 78 13.26 2.89 6.18
CA PRO A 78 12.88 4.30 6.09
C PRO A 78 13.25 4.93 4.74
N ASN A 79 12.50 5.97 4.35
CA ASN A 79 12.79 6.75 3.14
C ASN A 79 14.24 7.28 3.15
N GLY A 80 14.87 7.30 1.98
CA GLY A 80 16.27 7.69 1.79
C GLY A 80 17.29 6.56 1.98
N ILE A 81 16.87 5.39 2.48
CA ILE A 81 17.77 4.28 2.81
C ILE A 81 17.78 3.18 1.74
N ALA A 82 16.66 2.93 1.05
CA ALA A 82 16.52 1.84 0.11
C ALA A 82 17.59 1.87 -1.00
N LYS A 83 17.94 3.06 -1.50
CA LYS A 83 18.98 3.25 -2.53
C LYS A 83 20.34 2.61 -2.18
N LYS A 84 20.72 2.57 -0.89
CA LYS A 84 21.97 1.95 -0.45
C LYS A 84 21.94 0.43 -0.65
N TYR A 85 20.83 -0.21 -0.27
CA TYR A 85 20.63 -1.65 -0.46
C TYR A 85 20.51 -2.03 -1.93
N VAL A 86 19.79 -1.23 -2.73
CA VAL A 86 19.69 -1.43 -4.20
C VAL A 86 21.07 -1.39 -4.85
N ARG A 87 21.93 -0.45 -4.49
CA ARG A 87 23.33 -0.37 -4.99
C ARG A 87 24.13 -1.60 -4.56
N ALA A 88 23.99 -2.03 -3.31
CA ALA A 88 24.67 -3.22 -2.80
C ALA A 88 24.23 -4.50 -3.52
N LEU A 89 22.95 -4.61 -3.90
CA LEU A 89 22.40 -5.75 -4.64
C LEU A 89 22.60 -5.68 -6.15
N LYS A 90 23.22 -4.61 -6.67
CA LYS A 90 23.56 -4.51 -8.09
C LYS A 90 24.39 -5.71 -8.53
N ASN A 91 24.02 -6.29 -9.68
CA ASN A 91 24.65 -7.48 -10.26
C ASN A 91 24.39 -8.80 -9.49
N THR A 92 23.40 -8.84 -8.59
CA THR A 92 22.91 -10.10 -8.03
C THR A 92 21.67 -10.58 -8.82
N PRO A 93 21.49 -11.89 -9.04
CA PRO A 93 20.35 -12.43 -9.79
C PRO A 93 19.08 -12.50 -8.90
N CYS A 94 18.77 -11.44 -8.17
CA CYS A 94 17.62 -11.39 -7.29
C CYS A 94 16.56 -10.43 -7.80
N LYS A 95 15.34 -10.61 -7.33
CA LYS A 95 14.28 -9.62 -7.49
C LYS A 95 14.24 -8.70 -6.27
N ILE A 96 13.76 -7.46 -6.46
CA ILE A 96 13.67 -6.48 -5.38
C ILE A 96 12.30 -5.82 -5.41
N ILE A 97 11.67 -5.73 -4.26
CA ILE A 97 10.49 -4.87 -4.06
C ILE A 97 10.80 -3.82 -2.98
N ASP A 98 10.59 -2.55 -3.31
CA ASP A 98 10.78 -1.44 -2.38
C ASP A 98 9.43 -0.96 -1.84
N LEU A 99 9.27 -0.95 -0.51
CA LEU A 99 8.08 -0.44 0.17
C LEU A 99 8.23 1.02 0.61
N SER A 100 9.44 1.60 0.45
CA SER A 100 9.70 3.00 0.76
C SER A 100 9.19 3.94 -0.34
N TYR A 101 9.42 5.21 -0.17
CA TYR A 101 9.12 6.22 -1.19
C TYR A 101 10.19 6.32 -2.28
N ASP A 102 11.39 5.76 -2.03
CA ASP A 102 12.62 6.07 -2.75
C ASP A 102 12.58 5.75 -4.25
N MET A 103 11.87 4.68 -4.63
CA MET A 103 11.86 4.16 -6.01
C MET A 103 10.55 4.39 -6.76
N ARG A 104 9.57 5.11 -6.16
CA ARG A 104 8.24 5.28 -6.76
C ARG A 104 8.23 6.14 -8.03
N PHE A 105 9.27 6.93 -8.24
CA PHE A 105 9.44 7.83 -9.40
C PHE A 105 10.60 7.44 -10.31
N ASP A 106 11.24 6.31 -10.02
CA ASP A 106 12.40 5.85 -10.78
C ASP A 106 11.94 5.01 -11.98
N ASN A 107 12.27 5.46 -13.18
CA ASN A 107 11.86 4.82 -14.45
C ASN A 107 12.47 3.42 -14.66
N GLU A 108 13.50 3.03 -13.90
CA GLU A 108 14.03 1.66 -13.92
C GLU A 108 13.18 0.68 -13.09
N TRP A 109 12.18 1.17 -12.36
CA TRP A 109 11.30 0.41 -11.49
C TRP A 109 9.89 0.37 -12.03
N VAL A 110 9.26 -0.80 -11.96
CA VAL A 110 7.84 -0.90 -12.26
C VAL A 110 7.04 -0.47 -11.02
N TYR A 111 6.14 0.48 -11.19
CA TYR A 111 5.24 0.89 -10.12
C TYR A 111 4.19 -0.20 -9.86
N GLY A 112 4.16 -0.71 -8.65
CA GLY A 112 3.48 -1.93 -8.25
C GLY A 112 1.99 -1.77 -7.95
N LEU A 113 1.25 -0.87 -8.62
CA LEU A 113 -0.20 -0.86 -8.59
C LEU A 113 -0.71 -1.97 -9.50
N THR A 114 -1.05 -3.11 -8.91
CA THR A 114 -1.31 -4.37 -9.60
C THR A 114 -2.41 -4.24 -10.65
N GLU A 115 -3.52 -3.60 -10.30
CA GLU A 115 -4.69 -3.43 -11.16
C GLU A 115 -4.39 -2.63 -12.44
N LYS A 116 -3.34 -1.79 -12.41
CA LYS A 116 -2.91 -0.97 -13.54
C LYS A 116 -1.76 -1.61 -14.33
N ASN A 117 -0.81 -2.23 -13.64
CA ASN A 117 0.50 -2.57 -14.21
C ASN A 117 0.81 -4.08 -14.21
N ARG A 118 -0.19 -4.94 -14.06
CA ARG A 118 -0.03 -6.41 -13.94
C ARG A 118 0.91 -7.03 -14.97
N PRO A 119 0.82 -6.75 -16.29
CA PRO A 119 1.75 -7.32 -17.26
C PRO A 119 3.19 -6.87 -17.06
N LEU A 120 3.40 -5.59 -16.71
CA LEU A 120 4.73 -5.04 -16.47
C LEU A 120 5.36 -5.64 -15.22
N ILE A 121 4.57 -5.83 -14.15
CA ILE A 121 5.01 -6.45 -12.90
C ILE A 121 5.46 -7.90 -13.13
N ARG A 122 4.76 -8.66 -13.95
CA ARG A 122 5.16 -10.04 -14.30
C ARG A 122 6.55 -10.11 -14.94
N ALA A 123 6.91 -9.14 -15.76
CA ALA A 123 8.20 -9.07 -16.43
C ALA A 123 9.31 -8.42 -15.58
N ALA A 124 8.95 -7.82 -14.44
CA ALA A 124 9.89 -7.02 -13.66
C ALA A 124 10.83 -7.83 -12.78
N SER A 125 12.04 -7.31 -12.59
CA SER A 125 12.97 -7.70 -11.51
C SER A 125 12.97 -6.70 -10.34
N LYS A 126 12.45 -5.48 -10.57
CA LYS A 126 12.41 -4.40 -9.59
C LYS A 126 11.01 -3.78 -9.57
N VAL A 127 10.36 -3.75 -8.42
CA VAL A 127 9.02 -3.17 -8.24
C VAL A 127 9.02 -2.21 -7.06
N SER A 128 8.48 -1.00 -7.28
CA SER A 128 8.22 -0.04 -6.20
C SER A 128 6.76 -0.16 -5.76
N ASN A 129 6.55 -0.52 -4.50
CA ASN A 129 5.20 -0.71 -3.96
C ASN A 129 4.54 0.64 -3.66
N PRO A 130 3.29 0.87 -4.11
CA PRO A 130 2.56 2.10 -3.84
C PRO A 130 2.40 2.42 -2.36
N GLY A 131 2.28 3.72 -2.04
CA GLY A 131 1.85 4.14 -0.72
C GLY A 131 0.37 3.85 -0.47
N CYS A 132 0.00 3.71 0.80
CA CYS A 132 -1.35 3.27 1.18
C CYS A 132 -2.47 4.23 0.73
N TYR A 133 -2.29 5.53 0.92
CA TYR A 133 -3.23 6.54 0.40
C TYR A 133 -3.22 6.57 -1.13
N ALA A 134 -2.04 6.47 -1.74
CA ALA A 134 -1.89 6.49 -3.19
C ALA A 134 -2.58 5.30 -3.86
N THR A 135 -2.54 4.11 -3.25
CA THR A 135 -3.29 2.93 -3.71
C THR A 135 -4.79 3.22 -3.78
N GLY A 136 -5.39 3.68 -2.67
CA GLY A 136 -6.83 3.93 -2.62
C GLY A 136 -7.27 5.07 -3.54
N ALA A 137 -6.50 6.17 -3.59
CA ALA A 137 -6.81 7.32 -4.41
C ALA A 137 -6.75 7.02 -5.91
N GLN A 138 -5.72 6.33 -6.36
CA GLN A 138 -5.58 5.94 -7.76
C GLN A 138 -6.67 4.96 -8.19
N LEU A 139 -6.99 3.95 -7.37
CA LEU A 139 -8.10 3.04 -7.66
C LEU A 139 -9.45 3.76 -7.63
N GLY A 140 -9.62 4.75 -6.74
CA GLY A 140 -10.83 5.57 -6.74
C GLY A 140 -10.97 6.45 -7.98
N LEU A 141 -9.88 7.02 -8.49
CA LEU A 141 -9.93 8.00 -9.58
C LEU A 141 -9.78 7.40 -10.98
N ALA A 142 -9.16 6.23 -11.13
CA ALA A 142 -8.86 5.64 -12.43
C ALA A 142 -10.07 5.57 -13.39
N PRO A 143 -11.30 5.17 -12.95
CA PRO A 143 -12.45 5.11 -13.86
C PRO A 143 -12.95 6.50 -14.32
N LEU A 144 -12.52 7.57 -13.64
CA LEU A 144 -12.99 8.94 -13.90
C LEU A 144 -12.02 9.84 -14.63
N LEU A 145 -10.75 9.45 -14.81
CA LEU A 145 -9.66 10.33 -15.25
C LEU A 145 -10.03 11.18 -16.47
N GLU A 146 -10.53 10.55 -17.53
CA GLU A 146 -10.92 11.22 -18.79
C GLU A 146 -12.20 12.07 -18.66
N LYS A 147 -12.90 11.96 -17.54
CA LYS A 147 -14.20 12.61 -17.29
C LYS A 147 -14.07 13.77 -16.32
N LEU A 148 -12.92 13.98 -15.70
CA LEU A 148 -12.71 15.04 -14.74
C LEU A 148 -12.54 16.39 -15.42
N ALA A 149 -13.33 17.39 -15.03
CA ALA A 149 -13.19 18.77 -15.47
C ALA A 149 -12.15 19.55 -14.66
N GLU A 150 -11.96 19.21 -13.39
CA GLU A 150 -11.10 19.90 -12.44
C GLU A 150 -10.26 18.88 -11.66
N ASN A 151 -9.23 19.35 -10.96
CA ASN A 151 -8.43 18.51 -10.06
C ASN A 151 -9.31 18.03 -8.89
N PRO A 152 -9.37 16.72 -8.64
CA PRO A 152 -10.19 16.21 -7.54
C PRO A 152 -9.59 16.56 -6.19
N VAL A 153 -10.43 16.69 -5.17
CA VAL A 153 -10.02 16.89 -3.78
C VAL A 153 -10.22 15.58 -3.02
N ILE A 154 -9.19 15.13 -2.36
CA ILE A 154 -9.15 13.88 -1.59
C ILE A 154 -8.96 14.21 -0.12
N PHE A 155 -9.99 14.00 0.68
CA PHE A 155 -9.92 14.05 2.13
C PHE A 155 -9.60 12.64 2.65
N GLY A 156 -8.37 12.46 3.16
CA GLY A 156 -7.85 11.18 3.58
C GLY A 156 -7.76 11.06 5.10
N VAL A 157 -8.31 9.98 5.66
CA VAL A 157 -8.21 9.66 7.09
C VAL A 157 -7.57 8.29 7.25
N SER A 158 -6.49 8.20 8.01
CA SER A 158 -5.80 6.95 8.30
C SER A 158 -5.78 6.66 9.79
N GLY A 159 -5.87 5.38 10.14
CA GLY A 159 -5.44 4.93 11.44
C GLY A 159 -3.95 5.22 11.68
N TYR A 160 -3.58 5.38 12.96
CA TYR A 160 -2.23 5.83 13.35
C TYR A 160 -1.10 4.84 13.00
N SER A 161 -1.40 3.58 12.73
CA SER A 161 -0.39 2.62 12.25
C SER A 161 0.26 3.03 10.91
N GLY A 162 -0.44 3.88 10.11
CA GLY A 162 0.08 4.41 8.85
C GLY A 162 1.30 5.32 9.01
N THR A 163 1.54 5.86 10.21
CA THR A 163 2.71 6.70 10.51
C THR A 163 3.92 5.91 11.02
N GLY A 164 3.80 4.58 11.09
CA GLY A 164 4.88 3.69 11.53
C GLY A 164 5.02 3.58 13.05
N ARG A 165 6.12 2.93 13.50
CA ARG A 165 6.40 2.68 14.93
C ARG A 165 7.29 3.72 15.59
N THR A 166 7.94 4.59 14.83
CA THR A 166 8.79 5.65 15.42
C THR A 166 7.90 6.62 16.20
N PRO A 167 8.13 6.80 17.50
CA PRO A 167 7.25 7.60 18.36
C PRO A 167 7.09 9.04 17.83
N SER A 168 5.85 9.49 17.77
CA SER A 168 5.46 10.86 17.39
C SER A 168 4.02 11.11 17.85
N ASP A 169 3.57 12.36 17.84
CA ASP A 169 2.19 12.71 18.16
C ASP A 169 1.19 12.01 17.24
N LYS A 170 1.59 11.74 16.00
CA LYS A 170 0.75 11.08 14.98
C LYS A 170 0.51 9.58 15.24
N ASN A 171 1.28 8.94 16.13
CA ASN A 171 1.09 7.55 16.52
C ASN A 171 1.05 7.34 18.04
N ASN A 172 0.83 8.40 18.79
CA ASN A 172 0.65 8.37 20.24
C ASN A 172 -0.86 8.25 20.55
N PRO A 173 -1.37 7.08 21.00
CA PRO A 173 -2.80 6.89 21.27
C PRO A 173 -3.36 7.86 22.32
N LYS A 174 -2.53 8.29 23.29
CA LYS A 174 -2.95 9.27 24.33
C LYS A 174 -3.14 10.66 23.73
N TYR A 175 -2.27 11.08 22.80
CA TYR A 175 -2.39 12.36 22.11
C TYR A 175 -3.56 12.35 21.10
N LEU A 176 -3.82 11.21 20.48
CA LEU A 176 -4.90 11.05 19.50
C LEU A 176 -6.27 10.78 20.15
N TYR A 177 -6.32 10.52 21.45
CA TYR A 177 -7.59 10.32 22.15
C TYR A 177 -8.48 11.57 22.01
N GLU A 178 -9.70 11.40 21.53
CA GLU A 178 -10.67 12.47 21.21
C GLU A 178 -10.09 13.57 20.27
N ASN A 179 -9.07 13.23 19.48
CA ASN A 179 -8.39 14.14 18.58
C ASN A 179 -8.41 13.62 17.14
N PHE A 180 -8.40 14.58 16.20
CA PHE A 180 -8.38 14.32 14.77
C PHE A 180 -7.33 15.25 14.14
N LEU A 181 -6.18 14.67 13.77
CA LEU A 181 -4.97 15.43 13.48
C LEU A 181 -4.73 15.60 11.97
N PRO A 182 -4.94 16.81 11.38
CA PRO A 182 -4.44 17.12 10.04
C PRO A 182 -2.92 17.28 10.05
N TYR A 183 -2.27 16.91 8.95
CA TYR A 183 -0.83 17.10 8.80
C TYR A 183 -0.45 17.23 7.33
N GLN A 184 0.64 17.93 7.01
CA GLN A 184 1.13 18.11 5.63
C GLN A 184 -0.01 18.33 4.63
N MET A 185 -0.85 19.35 4.87
CA MET A 185 -2.09 19.62 4.12
C MET A 185 -1.84 20.04 2.67
N THR A 186 -0.60 20.31 2.31
CA THR A 186 -0.12 20.57 0.95
C THR A 186 1.21 19.83 0.74
N GLU A 187 1.47 19.43 -0.49
CA GLU A 187 2.74 18.81 -0.91
C GLU A 187 3.07 17.51 -0.13
N HIS A 188 2.07 16.80 0.35
CA HIS A 188 2.27 15.50 0.96
C HIS A 188 2.85 14.52 -0.07
N GLY A 189 3.80 13.67 0.33
CA GLY A 189 4.43 12.72 -0.58
C GLY A 189 3.44 11.87 -1.38
N HIS A 190 2.32 11.46 -0.78
CA HIS A 190 1.27 10.75 -1.52
C HIS A 190 0.52 11.63 -2.53
N GLU A 191 0.41 12.95 -2.32
CA GLU A 191 -0.17 13.87 -3.32
C GLU A 191 0.66 13.86 -4.59
N VAL A 192 1.99 14.00 -4.42
CA VAL A 192 2.95 13.96 -5.53
C VAL A 192 2.90 12.59 -6.22
N GLU A 193 2.85 11.50 -5.46
CA GLU A 193 2.78 10.13 -5.98
C GLU A 193 1.49 9.88 -6.78
N ILE A 194 0.34 10.29 -6.25
CA ILE A 194 -0.96 10.14 -6.91
C ILE A 194 -0.96 10.93 -8.22
N SER A 195 -0.57 12.21 -8.17
CA SER A 195 -0.55 13.09 -9.34
C SER A 195 0.36 12.56 -10.43
N HIS A 196 1.58 12.13 -10.08
CA HIS A 196 2.55 11.57 -11.02
C HIS A 196 1.99 10.32 -11.74
N HIS A 197 1.49 9.35 -10.99
CA HIS A 197 1.07 8.08 -11.58
C HIS A 197 -0.32 8.11 -12.23
N LEU A 198 -1.15 9.09 -11.90
CA LEU A 198 -2.40 9.35 -12.63
C LEU A 198 -2.16 10.21 -13.88
N GLY A 199 -1.06 10.95 -13.95
CA GLY A 199 -0.84 11.97 -15.00
C GLY A 199 -1.79 13.15 -14.85
N ARG A 200 -2.26 13.43 -13.64
CA ARG A 200 -3.20 14.50 -13.32
C ARG A 200 -3.04 14.95 -11.88
N ASP A 201 -2.97 16.25 -11.66
CA ASP A 201 -2.88 16.81 -10.32
C ASP A 201 -4.12 16.50 -9.48
N VAL A 202 -3.90 16.28 -8.20
CA VAL A 202 -4.93 16.12 -7.18
C VAL A 202 -4.63 17.04 -6.00
N ASN A 203 -5.64 17.38 -5.21
CA ASN A 203 -5.48 18.05 -3.92
C ASN A 203 -5.70 17.01 -2.81
N PHE A 204 -4.71 16.78 -1.98
CA PHE A 204 -4.78 15.74 -0.95
C PHE A 204 -4.62 16.32 0.47
N ILE A 205 -5.59 16.04 1.33
CA ILE A 205 -5.66 16.55 2.69
C ILE A 205 -5.65 15.37 3.68
N PRO A 206 -4.47 14.93 4.17
CA PRO A 206 -4.34 13.78 5.05
C PRO A 206 -4.64 14.11 6.52
N HIS A 207 -5.26 13.15 7.20
CA HIS A 207 -5.53 13.19 8.64
C HIS A 207 -5.15 11.85 9.28
N VAL A 208 -4.79 11.91 10.55
CA VAL A 208 -4.67 10.74 11.42
C VAL A 208 -5.80 10.73 12.43
N ALA A 209 -6.42 9.58 12.61
CA ALA A 209 -7.49 9.34 13.56
C ALA A 209 -7.04 8.37 14.67
N PRO A 210 -7.76 8.28 15.81
CA PRO A 210 -7.35 7.50 16.98
C PRO A 210 -7.50 5.98 16.82
N HIS A 211 -8.05 5.47 15.71
CA HIS A 211 -8.09 4.04 15.45
C HIS A 211 -6.74 3.52 14.91
N PHE A 212 -6.43 2.25 15.16
CA PHE A 212 -5.12 1.70 14.82
C PHE A 212 -4.89 1.55 13.32
N ARG A 213 -5.82 0.94 12.56
CA ARG A 213 -5.65 0.62 11.14
C ARG A 213 -6.88 0.91 10.30
N GLY A 214 -6.65 1.06 9.00
CA GLY A 214 -7.67 1.35 8.00
C GLY A 214 -7.64 2.80 7.54
N ILE A 215 -7.99 3.00 6.27
CA ILE A 215 -8.05 4.29 5.58
C ILE A 215 -9.47 4.51 5.05
N SER A 216 -9.93 5.75 5.15
CA SER A 216 -11.08 6.29 4.42
C SER A 216 -10.63 7.46 3.57
N LEU A 217 -10.96 7.45 2.27
CA LEU A 217 -10.79 8.56 1.36
C LEU A 217 -12.15 9.05 0.91
N THR A 218 -12.51 10.28 1.25
CA THR A 218 -13.66 10.96 0.66
C THR A 218 -13.15 11.75 -0.54
N ILE A 219 -13.53 11.32 -1.75
CA ILE A 219 -13.06 11.90 -3.01
C ILE A 219 -14.16 12.79 -3.59
N HIS A 220 -13.90 14.07 -3.63
CA HIS A 220 -14.74 15.09 -4.25
C HIS A 220 -14.21 15.37 -5.65
N PHE A 221 -15.11 15.39 -6.64
CA PHE A 221 -14.76 15.56 -8.05
C PHE A 221 -15.77 16.42 -8.81
N ARG A 222 -15.34 16.95 -9.96
CA ARG A 222 -16.20 17.63 -10.94
C ARG A 222 -16.01 16.98 -12.31
N LEU A 223 -17.12 16.65 -12.97
CA LEU A 223 -17.12 16.03 -14.30
C LEU A 223 -17.26 17.07 -15.41
N ASN A 224 -16.71 16.75 -16.57
CA ASN A 224 -16.89 17.53 -17.81
C ASN A 224 -18.30 17.37 -18.43
N SER A 225 -19.04 16.32 -18.04
CA SER A 225 -20.40 16.05 -18.46
C SER A 225 -21.21 15.39 -17.33
N GLN A 226 -22.51 15.57 -17.34
CA GLN A 226 -23.38 15.05 -16.28
C GLN A 226 -23.50 13.53 -16.34
N LEU A 227 -23.28 12.90 -15.18
CA LEU A 227 -23.58 11.49 -14.94
C LEU A 227 -24.42 11.34 -13.69
N SER A 228 -25.39 10.41 -13.71
CA SER A 228 -26.13 10.07 -12.48
C SER A 228 -25.27 9.18 -11.58
N ALA A 229 -25.60 9.15 -10.28
CA ALA A 229 -24.93 8.24 -9.32
C ALA A 229 -25.04 6.77 -9.73
N SER A 230 -26.15 6.36 -10.34
CA SER A 230 -26.32 4.99 -10.86
C SER A 230 -25.42 4.71 -12.06
N LYS A 231 -25.23 5.65 -12.97
CA LYS A 231 -24.28 5.52 -14.09
C LYS A 231 -22.83 5.45 -13.58
N LEU A 232 -22.47 6.23 -12.56
CA LEU A 232 -21.16 6.13 -11.92
C LEU A 232 -20.94 4.74 -11.29
N LEU A 233 -21.90 4.25 -10.52
CA LEU A 233 -21.84 2.91 -9.93
C LEU A 233 -21.64 1.84 -11.01
N SER A 234 -22.37 1.92 -12.11
CA SER A 234 -22.23 0.99 -13.24
C SER A 234 -20.87 1.09 -13.91
N LEU A 235 -20.36 2.31 -14.12
CA LEU A 235 -19.01 2.55 -14.66
C LEU A 235 -17.93 1.88 -13.81
N PHE A 236 -17.94 2.09 -12.50
CA PHE A 236 -16.96 1.50 -11.60
C PHE A 236 -17.08 -0.03 -11.53
N LYS A 237 -18.30 -0.56 -11.46
CA LYS A 237 -18.53 -2.01 -11.51
C LYS A 237 -17.99 -2.65 -12.79
N HIS A 238 -18.20 -1.99 -13.93
CA HIS A 238 -17.67 -2.48 -15.22
C HIS A 238 -16.14 -2.40 -15.26
N TYR A 239 -15.56 -1.27 -14.82
CA TYR A 239 -14.11 -1.05 -14.83
C TYR A 239 -13.37 -2.09 -13.99
N TYR A 240 -13.91 -2.44 -12.80
CA TYR A 240 -13.32 -3.39 -11.87
C TYR A 240 -13.92 -4.80 -11.92
N ALA A 241 -14.62 -5.16 -12.99
CA ALA A 241 -15.32 -6.45 -13.09
C ALA A 241 -14.39 -7.67 -12.92
N GLN A 242 -13.11 -7.54 -13.28
CA GLN A 242 -12.11 -8.60 -13.18
C GLN A 242 -11.19 -8.47 -11.95
N GLU A 243 -11.36 -7.42 -11.14
CA GLU A 243 -10.48 -7.14 -10.00
C GLU A 243 -11.07 -7.69 -8.70
N VAL A 244 -10.63 -8.88 -8.32
CA VAL A 244 -11.20 -9.63 -7.17
C VAL A 244 -11.12 -8.85 -5.87
N LEU A 245 -10.07 -8.05 -5.67
CA LEU A 245 -9.85 -7.28 -4.45
C LEU A 245 -10.52 -5.89 -4.46
N VAL A 246 -11.07 -5.45 -5.59
CA VAL A 246 -11.79 -4.16 -5.67
C VAL A 246 -13.30 -4.41 -5.63
N LYS A 247 -13.93 -3.98 -4.54
CA LYS A 247 -15.36 -4.16 -4.29
C LYS A 247 -16.12 -2.86 -4.50
N VAL A 248 -17.06 -2.84 -5.44
CA VAL A 248 -17.85 -1.66 -5.77
C VAL A 248 -19.31 -1.86 -5.35
N SER A 249 -19.84 -0.92 -4.55
CA SER A 249 -21.21 -0.98 -4.03
C SER A 249 -21.92 0.37 -4.08
N ALA A 250 -23.25 0.38 -3.91
CA ALA A 250 -24.01 1.60 -3.79
C ALA A 250 -23.88 2.24 -2.39
N SER A 251 -23.65 1.43 -1.36
CA SER A 251 -23.51 1.88 0.02
C SER A 251 -22.16 2.56 0.27
N ILE A 252 -22.13 3.45 1.24
CA ILE A 252 -20.88 4.07 1.71
C ILE A 252 -20.06 2.99 2.41
N PRO A 253 -18.80 2.74 1.99
CA PRO A 253 -17.95 1.78 2.65
C PRO A 253 -17.46 2.30 4.01
N GLU A 254 -17.26 1.38 4.95
CA GLU A 254 -16.84 1.67 6.32
C GLU A 254 -15.45 1.09 6.58
N VAL A 255 -14.60 1.86 7.27
CA VAL A 255 -13.23 1.43 7.63
C VAL A 255 -13.25 0.13 8.43
N GLN A 256 -14.13 0.03 9.44
CA GLN A 256 -14.23 -1.14 10.29
C GLN A 256 -14.51 -2.44 9.53
N LYS A 257 -15.30 -2.36 8.45
CA LYS A 257 -15.65 -3.53 7.61
C LYS A 257 -14.56 -3.87 6.60
N THR A 258 -13.65 -2.93 6.33
CA THR A 258 -12.55 -3.12 5.37
C THR A 258 -11.22 -3.45 6.05
N ALA A 259 -11.02 -2.96 7.27
CA ALA A 259 -9.84 -3.28 8.06
C ALA A 259 -9.67 -4.81 8.23
N HIS A 260 -8.43 -5.26 8.26
CA HIS A 260 -8.03 -6.67 8.30
C HIS A 260 -8.37 -7.49 7.04
N THR A 261 -8.81 -6.84 5.95
CA THR A 261 -9.04 -7.49 4.66
C THR A 261 -8.08 -6.95 3.59
N PRO A 262 -7.72 -7.73 2.55
CA PRO A 262 -6.91 -7.25 1.44
C PRO A 262 -7.74 -6.45 0.42
N ASN A 263 -9.00 -6.12 0.72
CA ASN A 263 -9.89 -5.47 -0.22
C ASN A 263 -9.74 -3.94 -0.25
N VAL A 264 -10.11 -3.36 -1.39
CA VAL A 264 -10.48 -1.95 -1.54
C VAL A 264 -11.98 -1.87 -1.78
N ASN A 265 -12.70 -1.14 -0.94
CA ASN A 265 -14.13 -0.93 -1.11
C ASN A 265 -14.39 0.48 -1.62
N ILE A 266 -15.12 0.62 -2.73
CA ILE A 266 -15.47 1.87 -3.39
C ILE A 266 -17.00 2.00 -3.43
N GLY A 267 -17.54 3.12 -2.96
CA GLY A 267 -19.01 3.28 -2.95
C GLY A 267 -19.50 4.61 -2.44
N GLY A 268 -20.81 4.69 -2.20
CA GLY A 268 -21.43 5.90 -1.68
C GLY A 268 -21.51 7.04 -2.70
N PHE A 269 -21.59 6.70 -4.00
CA PHE A 269 -21.66 7.68 -5.09
C PHE A 269 -22.85 8.63 -4.91
N LYS A 270 -22.58 9.94 -4.87
CA LYS A 270 -23.58 11.00 -4.79
C LYS A 270 -23.24 12.12 -5.76
N MET A 271 -24.26 12.63 -6.45
CA MET A 271 -24.16 13.84 -7.26
C MET A 271 -24.91 14.98 -6.57
N SER A 272 -24.37 16.18 -6.67
CA SER A 272 -25.00 17.38 -6.09
C SER A 272 -26.28 17.74 -6.87
N LYS A 273 -27.35 18.08 -6.16
CA LYS A 273 -28.57 18.58 -6.77
C LYS A 273 -28.42 20.01 -7.30
N ARG A 274 -27.51 20.81 -6.68
CA ARG A 274 -27.27 22.23 -7.07
C ARG A 274 -26.28 22.34 -8.24
N ASP A 275 -25.39 21.37 -8.37
CA ASP A 275 -24.37 21.32 -9.41
C ASP A 275 -24.25 19.88 -9.91
N PRO A 276 -24.97 19.48 -10.95
CA PRO A 276 -25.03 18.09 -11.42
C PRO A 276 -23.71 17.51 -11.91
N ASN A 277 -22.69 18.35 -12.15
CA ASN A 277 -21.36 17.89 -12.52
C ASN A 277 -20.47 17.58 -11.30
N ARG A 278 -20.87 18.04 -10.09
CA ARG A 278 -20.12 17.83 -8.85
C ARG A 278 -20.59 16.57 -8.15
N GLY A 279 -19.66 15.72 -7.79
CA GLY A 279 -19.95 14.47 -7.10
C GLY A 279 -18.95 14.15 -6.00
N VAL A 280 -19.30 13.12 -5.24
CA VAL A 280 -18.47 12.55 -4.18
C VAL A 280 -18.69 11.05 -4.09
N PHE A 281 -17.64 10.32 -3.71
CA PHE A 281 -17.69 8.91 -3.31
C PHE A 281 -16.63 8.63 -2.25
N VAL A 282 -16.67 7.44 -1.68
CA VAL A 282 -15.75 7.02 -0.62
C VAL A 282 -15.00 5.77 -1.05
N VAL A 283 -13.72 5.72 -0.71
CA VAL A 283 -12.85 4.54 -0.85
C VAL A 283 -12.33 4.17 0.54
N THR A 284 -12.39 2.88 0.89
CA THR A 284 -11.77 2.37 2.11
C THR A 284 -10.85 1.21 1.81
N LEU A 285 -9.75 1.11 2.54
CA LEU A 285 -8.80 -0.01 2.48
C LEU A 285 -8.07 -0.14 3.81
N ASP A 286 -7.46 -1.30 4.01
CA ASP A 286 -6.53 -1.49 5.12
C ASP A 286 -5.14 -0.97 4.72
N ASN A 287 -4.62 0.01 5.47
CA ASN A 287 -3.33 0.65 5.18
C ASN A 287 -2.13 -0.30 5.32
N LEU A 288 -2.24 -1.36 6.11
CA LEU A 288 -1.18 -2.33 6.31
C LEU A 288 -1.27 -3.52 5.34
N LEU A 289 -2.47 -3.83 4.82
CA LEU A 289 -2.69 -4.94 3.87
C LEU A 289 -2.69 -4.42 2.42
N LYS A 290 -3.84 -4.12 1.83
CA LYS A 290 -3.88 -3.64 0.44
C LYS A 290 -3.12 -2.32 0.26
N GLY A 291 -3.03 -1.51 1.30
CA GLY A 291 -2.18 -0.33 1.32
C GLY A 291 -0.67 -0.62 1.33
N ALA A 292 -0.25 -1.86 1.67
CA ALA A 292 1.17 -2.21 1.79
C ALA A 292 1.46 -3.71 1.60
N ALA A 293 1.28 -4.55 2.64
CA ALA A 293 1.80 -5.92 2.68
C ALA A 293 1.13 -6.87 1.69
N SER A 294 -0.21 -6.89 1.60
CA SER A 294 -0.88 -7.76 0.63
C SER A 294 -0.67 -7.29 -0.81
N GLN A 295 -0.55 -5.99 -1.06
CA GLN A 295 -0.15 -5.46 -2.36
C GLN A 295 1.28 -5.88 -2.72
N ALA A 296 2.22 -5.81 -1.77
CA ALA A 296 3.57 -6.30 -1.98
C ALA A 296 3.57 -7.80 -2.33
N MET A 297 2.75 -8.61 -1.65
CA MET A 297 2.63 -10.04 -1.97
C MET A 297 2.00 -10.28 -3.34
N GLN A 298 0.96 -9.52 -3.75
CA GLN A 298 0.43 -9.58 -5.13
C GLN A 298 1.55 -9.34 -6.15
N ASN A 299 2.35 -8.29 -5.94
CA ASN A 299 3.48 -7.97 -6.79
C ASN A 299 4.52 -9.09 -6.82
N ILE A 300 4.88 -9.65 -5.67
CA ILE A 300 5.82 -10.78 -5.56
C ILE A 300 5.30 -11.99 -6.32
N ASN A 301 4.04 -12.37 -6.13
CA ASN A 301 3.42 -13.49 -6.84
C ASN A 301 3.49 -13.31 -8.35
N LEU A 302 3.15 -12.12 -8.84
CA LEU A 302 3.23 -11.80 -10.27
C LEU A 302 4.67 -11.82 -10.79
N MET A 303 5.64 -11.26 -10.06
CA MET A 303 7.07 -11.29 -10.44
C MET A 303 7.59 -12.71 -10.62
N PHE A 304 7.00 -13.69 -9.94
CA PHE A 304 7.37 -15.11 -10.06
C PHE A 304 6.39 -15.94 -10.90
N ASN A 305 5.48 -15.29 -11.62
CA ASN A 305 4.45 -15.94 -12.44
C ASN A 305 3.55 -16.92 -11.68
N MET A 306 3.30 -16.64 -10.41
CA MET A 306 2.37 -17.37 -9.56
C MET A 306 0.95 -16.79 -9.62
N PRO A 307 -0.08 -17.53 -9.16
CA PRO A 307 -1.41 -16.97 -8.97
C PRO A 307 -1.34 -15.75 -8.04
N GLU A 308 -1.91 -14.64 -8.48
CA GLU A 308 -1.74 -13.32 -7.85
C GLU A 308 -2.12 -13.28 -6.37
N LEU A 309 -3.14 -14.05 -5.97
CA LEU A 309 -3.72 -14.01 -4.63
C LEU A 309 -3.20 -15.11 -3.69
N ASN A 310 -2.18 -15.88 -4.11
CA ASN A 310 -1.59 -16.92 -3.27
C ASN A 310 -1.11 -16.34 -1.92
N GLY A 311 -1.47 -16.99 -0.82
CA GLY A 311 -1.13 -16.57 0.54
C GLY A 311 -1.86 -15.34 1.05
N ILE A 312 -2.64 -14.65 0.20
CA ILE A 312 -3.36 -13.41 0.56
C ILE A 312 -4.80 -13.72 0.95
N MET A 313 -5.47 -14.55 0.18
CA MET A 313 -6.81 -15.05 0.46
C MET A 313 -6.71 -16.53 0.82
N GLU A 314 -7.32 -16.91 1.93
CA GLU A 314 -7.52 -18.30 2.32
C GLU A 314 -8.67 -18.92 1.53
#